data_78fdaca3e1a1e973e21f0c50ea94fba4
#
_entry.id   78fdaca3e1a1e973e21f0c50ea94fba4
#
_cell.length_a   1.000
_cell.length_b   1.000
_cell.length_c   1.000
_cell.angle_alpha   90.00
_cell.angle_beta   90.00
_cell.angle_gamma   90.00
#
_symmetry.space_group_name_H-M   'P 1'
#
loop_
_entity.id
_entity.type
_entity.pdbx_description
1 polymer ?
#
loop_
_entity_poly.entity_id
_entity_poly.type
_entity_poly.pdbx_seq_one_letter_code
_entity_poly.pdbx_strand_id
1 'polypeptide(L)'
;MDLSVVIPVCNEEESIGILIEEITQALVQKYQHEIIVVDDGSTDKTLEVLLKIKKDLPTLRVIKHLQNSGQSTAVRTGVQHANSNWIATLDGDGQNDPADIPNLYSELVDNQNSDPWLVVAGYRKKRKDTWLKRISSKYANGIRDKLLRDGTPDTGCGLKIFARDSFLALPYFDHMHRYIPALFQRQGGRVVSVEVNHRYRMQGTSKYGFHNRLWVGIVDILGVRWLQNRARLTDTQEL
;
A
#
# COMPACT_ATOMS: atom_id res chain seq x y z
N MET A 1 -10.76 -13.31 -11.70
CA MET A 1 -10.53 -12.31 -10.62
C MET A 1 -9.55 -11.28 -11.17
N ASP A 2 -10.01 -10.04 -11.33
CA ASP A 2 -9.19 -8.99 -11.95
C ASP A 2 -8.27 -8.32 -10.91
N LEU A 3 -8.80 -8.10 -9.69
CA LEU A 3 -8.10 -7.34 -8.67
C LEU A 3 -8.40 -7.86 -7.25
N SER A 4 -7.39 -7.95 -6.40
CA SER A 4 -7.52 -8.12 -4.94
C SER A 4 -7.16 -6.82 -4.24
N VAL A 5 -8.08 -6.26 -3.46
CA VAL A 5 -7.84 -5.07 -2.64
C VAL A 5 -7.41 -5.48 -1.25
N VAL A 6 -6.19 -5.13 -0.84
CA VAL A 6 -5.59 -5.50 0.44
C VAL A 6 -5.55 -4.30 1.38
N ILE A 7 -6.15 -4.43 2.56
CA ILE A 7 -6.30 -3.36 3.55
C ILE A 7 -5.79 -3.83 4.90
N PRO A 8 -4.62 -3.37 5.36
CA PRO A 8 -4.18 -3.57 6.72
C PRO A 8 -4.93 -2.64 7.66
N VAL A 9 -5.47 -3.17 8.76
CA VAL A 9 -6.18 -2.37 9.76
C VAL A 9 -5.73 -2.71 11.18
N CYS A 10 -5.73 -1.71 12.05
CA CYS A 10 -5.54 -1.87 13.48
C CYS A 10 -6.29 -0.79 14.23
N ASN A 11 -7.37 -1.15 14.93
CA ASN A 11 -8.25 -0.22 15.65
C ASN A 11 -8.80 0.89 14.73
N GLU A 12 -9.57 0.50 13.74
CA GLU A 12 -10.22 1.38 12.76
C GLU A 12 -11.75 1.12 12.70
N GLU A 13 -12.37 0.86 13.86
CA GLU A 13 -13.81 0.50 13.99
C GLU A 13 -14.74 1.53 13.35
N GLU A 14 -14.34 2.81 13.34
CA GLU A 14 -15.16 3.92 12.86
C GLU A 14 -15.04 4.13 11.33
N SER A 15 -13.90 3.78 10.73
CA SER A 15 -13.60 4.06 9.32
C SER A 15 -13.79 2.85 8.40
N ILE A 16 -13.53 1.64 8.90
CA ILE A 16 -13.41 0.45 8.03
C ILE A 16 -14.71 0.09 7.32
N GLY A 17 -15.87 0.26 7.98
CA GLY A 17 -17.17 -0.04 7.37
C GLY A 17 -17.45 0.82 6.16
N ILE A 18 -17.23 2.13 6.28
CA ILE A 18 -17.42 3.12 5.22
C ILE A 18 -16.45 2.83 4.07
N LEU A 19 -15.19 2.55 4.39
CA LEU A 19 -14.16 2.26 3.39
C LEU A 19 -14.51 1.03 2.55
N ILE A 20 -15.00 -0.06 3.15
CA ILE A 20 -15.43 -1.27 2.44
C ILE A 20 -16.60 -0.97 1.50
N GLU A 21 -17.58 -0.20 1.95
CA GLU A 21 -18.71 0.21 1.12
C GLU A 21 -18.25 1.04 -0.09
N GLU A 22 -17.40 2.02 0.10
CA GLU A 22 -16.85 2.85 -0.97
C GLU A 22 -16.02 2.04 -1.98
N ILE A 23 -15.20 1.07 -1.53
CA ILE A 23 -14.46 0.17 -2.42
C ILE A 23 -15.44 -0.66 -3.26
N THR A 24 -16.47 -1.21 -2.61
CA THR A 24 -17.49 -1.99 -3.31
C THR A 24 -18.19 -1.16 -4.38
N GLN A 25 -18.60 0.06 -4.06
CA GLN A 25 -19.23 0.98 -5.01
C GLN A 25 -18.29 1.35 -6.18
N ALA A 26 -17.00 1.55 -5.92
CA ALA A 26 -16.03 1.92 -6.94
C ALA A 26 -15.76 0.78 -7.95
N LEU A 27 -15.89 -0.49 -7.53
CA LEU A 27 -15.41 -1.65 -8.29
C LEU A 27 -16.52 -2.58 -8.80
N VAL A 28 -17.69 -2.66 -8.14
CA VAL A 28 -18.72 -3.70 -8.37
C VAL A 28 -19.17 -3.88 -9.82
N GLN A 29 -19.27 -2.79 -10.57
CA GLN A 29 -19.71 -2.84 -11.98
C GLN A 29 -18.57 -2.83 -12.99
N LYS A 30 -17.32 -2.76 -12.52
CA LYS A 30 -16.15 -2.58 -13.39
C LYS A 30 -15.23 -3.79 -13.40
N TYR A 31 -15.04 -4.45 -12.25
CA TYR A 31 -14.04 -5.49 -12.10
C TYR A 31 -14.54 -6.64 -11.22
N GLN A 32 -14.15 -7.86 -11.56
CA GLN A 32 -14.26 -8.99 -10.64
C GLN A 32 -13.19 -8.84 -9.57
N HIS A 33 -13.61 -8.55 -8.34
CA HIS A 33 -12.70 -8.21 -7.24
C HIS A 33 -13.02 -8.95 -5.94
N GLU A 34 -12.03 -9.01 -5.08
CA GLU A 34 -12.17 -9.36 -3.67
C GLU A 34 -11.57 -8.24 -2.81
N ILE A 35 -12.07 -8.13 -1.59
CA ILE A 35 -11.54 -7.22 -0.56
C ILE A 35 -10.97 -8.09 0.56
N ILE A 36 -9.68 -7.96 0.84
CA ILE A 36 -8.98 -8.69 1.90
C ILE A 36 -8.59 -7.69 2.97
N VAL A 37 -9.29 -7.74 4.09
CA VAL A 37 -8.95 -6.93 5.26
C VAL A 37 -8.14 -7.78 6.22
N VAL A 38 -6.95 -7.31 6.58
CA VAL A 38 -6.10 -7.95 7.58
C VAL A 38 -6.16 -7.16 8.88
N ASP A 39 -6.87 -7.69 9.86
CA ASP A 39 -6.94 -7.14 11.22
C ASP A 39 -5.66 -7.49 11.98
N ASP A 40 -4.80 -6.51 12.15
CA ASP A 40 -3.49 -6.64 12.79
C ASP A 40 -3.58 -6.49 14.32
N GLY A 41 -4.39 -7.36 14.93
CA GLY A 41 -4.53 -7.45 16.37
C GLY A 41 -5.26 -6.25 16.99
N SER A 42 -6.37 -5.82 16.38
CA SER A 42 -7.22 -4.77 16.95
C SER A 42 -7.78 -5.14 18.33
N THR A 43 -7.90 -4.14 19.18
CA THR A 43 -8.42 -4.22 20.55
C THR A 43 -9.77 -3.53 20.72
N ASP A 44 -10.23 -2.81 19.69
CA ASP A 44 -11.54 -2.18 19.59
C ASP A 44 -12.55 -3.10 18.85
N LYS A 45 -13.64 -2.56 18.37
CA LYS A 45 -14.68 -3.31 17.67
C LYS A 45 -14.41 -3.50 16.17
N THR A 46 -13.22 -3.23 15.67
CA THR A 46 -12.87 -3.38 14.25
C THR A 46 -13.23 -4.77 13.72
N LEU A 47 -12.82 -5.83 14.43
CA LEU A 47 -13.10 -7.20 14.02
C LEU A 47 -14.62 -7.51 14.03
N GLU A 48 -15.36 -7.00 15.01
CA GLU A 48 -16.81 -7.19 15.10
C GLU A 48 -17.51 -6.55 13.89
N VAL A 49 -17.14 -5.31 13.54
CA VAL A 49 -17.64 -4.60 12.36
C VAL A 49 -17.36 -5.39 11.08
N LEU A 50 -16.12 -5.87 10.89
CA LEU A 50 -15.72 -6.67 9.73
C LEU A 50 -16.52 -7.95 9.60
N LEU A 51 -16.70 -8.70 10.68
CA LEU A 51 -17.45 -9.96 10.67
C LEU A 51 -18.94 -9.75 10.40
N LYS A 52 -19.51 -8.60 10.82
CA LYS A 52 -20.88 -8.23 10.49
C LYS A 52 -21.05 -7.97 9.01
N ILE A 53 -20.18 -7.15 8.40
CA ILE A 53 -20.24 -6.83 6.96
C ILE A 53 -20.03 -8.08 6.11
N LYS A 54 -19.10 -8.95 6.51
CA LYS A 54 -18.79 -10.19 5.78
C LYS A 54 -19.99 -11.11 5.56
N LYS A 55 -21.01 -11.06 6.43
CA LYS A 55 -22.23 -11.89 6.27
C LYS A 55 -22.99 -11.56 4.99
N ASP A 56 -23.01 -10.28 4.61
CA ASP A 56 -23.78 -9.77 3.49
C ASP A 56 -22.91 -9.44 2.27
N LEU A 57 -21.56 -9.50 2.39
CA LEU A 57 -20.62 -9.19 1.33
C LEU A 57 -19.68 -10.38 1.05
N PRO A 58 -20.04 -11.29 0.12
CA PRO A 58 -19.24 -12.49 -0.18
C PRO A 58 -17.82 -12.19 -0.71
N THR A 59 -17.61 -11.02 -1.31
CA THR A 59 -16.29 -10.58 -1.79
C THR A 59 -15.35 -10.14 -0.69
N LEU A 60 -15.87 -9.94 0.55
CA LEU A 60 -15.06 -9.57 1.71
C LEU A 60 -14.45 -10.81 2.39
N ARG A 61 -13.15 -10.80 2.51
CA ARG A 61 -12.37 -11.78 3.27
C ARG A 61 -11.68 -11.07 4.44
N VAL A 62 -11.79 -11.64 5.61
CA VAL A 62 -11.21 -11.10 6.85
C VAL A 62 -10.16 -12.09 7.36
N ILE A 63 -8.95 -11.60 7.54
CA ILE A 63 -7.83 -12.33 8.13
C ILE A 63 -7.47 -11.63 9.43
N LYS A 64 -7.24 -12.40 10.49
CA LYS A 64 -6.88 -11.86 11.80
C LYS A 64 -5.47 -12.28 12.19
N HIS A 65 -4.63 -11.34 12.57
CA HIS A 65 -3.42 -11.63 13.33
C HIS A 65 -3.75 -11.78 14.83
N LEU A 66 -3.12 -12.73 15.49
CA LEU A 66 -3.32 -12.96 16.92
C LEU A 66 -2.70 -11.86 17.79
N GLN A 67 -1.72 -11.14 17.24
CA GLN A 67 -1.06 -10.00 17.86
C GLN A 67 -0.69 -8.96 16.80
N ASN A 68 -0.52 -7.71 17.20
CA ASN A 68 -0.06 -6.66 16.31
C ASN A 68 1.35 -7.00 15.80
N SER A 69 1.49 -7.12 14.49
CA SER A 69 2.72 -7.50 13.79
C SER A 69 3.22 -6.43 12.82
N GLY A 70 2.54 -5.29 12.76
CA GLY A 70 2.86 -4.14 11.95
C GLY A 70 2.27 -4.16 10.53
N GLN A 71 2.11 -2.97 9.98
CA GLN A 71 1.44 -2.75 8.69
C GLN A 71 2.09 -3.55 7.54
N SER A 72 3.41 -3.65 7.48
CA SER A 72 4.11 -4.42 6.43
C SER A 72 3.78 -5.90 6.48
N THR A 73 3.70 -6.49 7.68
CA THR A 73 3.30 -7.88 7.87
C THR A 73 1.85 -8.07 7.42
N ALA A 74 0.96 -7.16 7.81
CA ALA A 74 -0.45 -7.24 7.47
C ALA A 74 -0.66 -7.14 5.95
N VAL A 75 0.03 -6.19 5.27
CA VAL A 75 0.01 -6.12 3.80
C VAL A 75 0.50 -7.43 3.18
N ARG A 76 1.66 -7.96 3.63
CA ARG A 76 2.21 -9.21 3.10
C ARG A 76 1.25 -10.38 3.31
N THR A 77 0.65 -10.50 4.48
CA THR A 77 -0.36 -11.52 4.76
C THR A 77 -1.53 -11.42 3.79
N GLY A 78 -2.07 -10.22 3.56
CA GLY A 78 -3.14 -10.01 2.60
C GLY A 78 -2.76 -10.41 1.19
N VAL A 79 -1.57 -10.02 0.73
CA VAL A 79 -1.05 -10.38 -0.60
C VAL A 79 -0.83 -11.89 -0.74
N GLN A 80 -0.36 -12.59 0.29
CA GLN A 80 -0.21 -14.04 0.28
C GLN A 80 -1.55 -14.77 0.09
N HIS A 81 -2.62 -14.23 0.66
CA HIS A 81 -3.97 -14.80 0.59
C HIS A 81 -4.80 -14.33 -0.62
N ALA A 82 -4.26 -13.41 -1.42
CA ALA A 82 -4.95 -12.90 -2.60
C ALA A 82 -5.06 -13.93 -3.70
N ASN A 83 -6.22 -13.93 -4.40
CA ASN A 83 -6.49 -14.82 -5.52
C ASN A 83 -6.20 -14.16 -6.88
N SER A 84 -6.15 -12.83 -6.94
CA SER A 84 -5.80 -12.11 -8.17
C SER A 84 -4.30 -11.98 -8.34
N ASN A 85 -3.86 -11.91 -9.60
CA ASN A 85 -2.49 -11.55 -9.95
C ASN A 85 -2.18 -10.08 -9.68
N TRP A 86 -3.19 -9.22 -9.60
CA TRP A 86 -3.04 -7.80 -9.34
C TRP A 86 -3.57 -7.41 -7.97
N ILE A 87 -2.76 -6.67 -7.26
CA ILE A 87 -3.04 -6.24 -5.88
C ILE A 87 -3.17 -4.72 -5.85
N ALA A 88 -4.28 -4.21 -5.34
CA ALA A 88 -4.38 -2.83 -4.89
C ALA A 88 -4.22 -2.78 -3.38
N THR A 89 -3.37 -1.90 -2.86
CA THR A 89 -3.27 -1.64 -1.41
C THR A 89 -3.92 -0.32 -1.07
N LEU A 90 -4.56 -0.23 0.10
CA LEU A 90 -5.07 1.01 0.71
C LEU A 90 -4.81 0.99 2.22
N ASP A 91 -4.67 2.19 2.80
CA ASP A 91 -4.66 2.33 4.26
C ASP A 91 -6.09 2.28 4.81
N GLY A 92 -6.28 1.65 5.98
CA GLY A 92 -7.61 1.44 6.59
C GLY A 92 -8.25 2.69 7.21
N ASP A 93 -7.53 3.83 7.24
CA ASP A 93 -7.95 5.07 7.90
C ASP A 93 -8.86 5.99 7.03
N GLY A 94 -9.22 5.52 5.81
CA GLY A 94 -10.10 6.23 4.89
C GLY A 94 -9.50 7.47 4.22
N GLN A 95 -8.19 7.72 4.37
CA GLN A 95 -7.54 8.89 3.75
C GLN A 95 -7.35 8.73 2.22
N ASN A 96 -7.20 7.50 1.74
CA ASN A 96 -7.18 7.19 0.32
C ASN A 96 -8.60 7.11 -0.22
N ASP A 97 -8.84 7.69 -1.40
CA ASP A 97 -10.13 7.60 -2.07
C ASP A 97 -10.22 6.32 -2.91
N PRO A 98 -11.11 5.35 -2.58
CA PRO A 98 -11.29 4.15 -3.39
C PRO A 98 -11.71 4.42 -4.84
N ALA A 99 -12.35 5.56 -5.11
CA ALA A 99 -12.73 5.95 -6.46
C ALA A 99 -11.52 6.13 -7.41
N ASP A 100 -10.31 6.27 -6.87
CA ASP A 100 -9.08 6.35 -7.66
C ASP A 100 -8.53 4.97 -8.10
N ILE A 101 -9.00 3.86 -7.50
CA ILE A 101 -8.53 2.50 -7.86
C ILE A 101 -8.70 2.20 -9.35
N PRO A 102 -9.88 2.45 -9.98
CA PRO A 102 -10.06 2.21 -11.40
C PRO A 102 -9.06 2.94 -12.28
N ASN A 103 -8.71 4.19 -11.93
CA ASN A 103 -7.74 4.98 -12.68
C ASN A 103 -6.33 4.38 -12.59
N LEU A 104 -5.88 3.97 -11.39
CA LEU A 104 -4.59 3.30 -11.23
C LEU A 104 -4.57 1.95 -11.98
N TYR A 105 -5.67 1.22 -11.97
CA TYR A 105 -5.76 -0.07 -12.67
C TYR A 105 -5.71 0.10 -14.19
N SER A 106 -6.36 1.13 -14.74
CA SER A 106 -6.25 1.49 -16.16
C SER A 106 -4.81 1.81 -16.53
N GLU A 107 -4.13 2.66 -15.77
CA GLU A 107 -2.72 2.99 -15.97
C GLU A 107 -1.81 1.75 -15.89
N LEU A 108 -2.13 0.79 -15.01
CA LEU A 108 -1.42 -0.48 -14.97
C LEU A 108 -1.59 -1.26 -16.27
N VAL A 109 -2.83 -1.43 -16.75
CA VAL A 109 -3.14 -2.17 -17.99
C VAL A 109 -2.45 -1.53 -19.19
N ASP A 110 -2.49 -0.20 -19.29
CA ASP A 110 -1.89 0.56 -20.40
C ASP A 110 -0.36 0.50 -20.41
N ASN A 111 0.25 0.35 -19.25
CA ASN A 111 1.72 0.42 -19.07
C ASN A 111 2.40 -0.93 -18.82
N GLN A 112 1.67 -2.01 -18.55
CA GLN A 112 2.28 -3.28 -18.12
C GLN A 112 3.24 -3.88 -19.16
N ASN A 113 2.95 -3.78 -20.48
CA ASN A 113 3.81 -4.26 -21.56
C ASN A 113 4.56 -5.58 -21.23
N SER A 114 3.90 -6.49 -20.53
CA SER A 114 4.48 -7.72 -19.97
C SER A 114 5.57 -7.51 -18.90
N ASP A 115 5.72 -6.30 -18.35
CA ASP A 115 6.65 -6.03 -17.26
C ASP A 115 6.05 -6.45 -15.90
N PRO A 116 6.47 -7.57 -15.32
CA PRO A 116 5.93 -8.02 -14.04
C PRO A 116 6.38 -7.15 -12.87
N TRP A 117 7.38 -6.29 -13.08
CA TRP A 117 7.94 -5.40 -12.08
C TRP A 117 7.40 -3.96 -12.18
N LEU A 118 6.26 -3.78 -12.87
CA LEU A 118 5.56 -2.50 -12.87
C LEU A 118 4.82 -2.28 -11.56
N VAL A 119 4.97 -1.09 -10.98
CA VAL A 119 4.12 -0.59 -9.89
C VAL A 119 3.51 0.74 -10.27
N VAL A 120 2.19 0.85 -10.12
CA VAL A 120 1.45 2.11 -10.23
C VAL A 120 1.22 2.64 -8.82
N ALA A 121 1.75 3.82 -8.52
CA ALA A 121 1.72 4.42 -7.20
C ALA A 121 0.93 5.73 -7.21
N GLY A 122 -0.06 5.85 -6.34
CA GLY A 122 -0.76 7.11 -6.13
C GLY A 122 0.16 8.17 -5.52
N TYR A 123 -0.01 9.44 -5.94
CA TYR A 123 0.61 10.57 -5.26
C TYR A 123 -0.41 11.68 -4.98
N ARG A 124 -0.29 12.29 -3.81
CA ARG A 124 -1.22 13.32 -3.33
C ARG A 124 -0.66 14.71 -3.64
N LYS A 125 -1.18 15.38 -4.68
CA LYS A 125 -0.71 16.71 -5.10
C LYS A 125 -1.01 17.80 -4.08
N LYS A 126 -2.19 17.76 -3.46
CA LYS A 126 -2.64 18.73 -2.45
C LYS A 126 -2.72 18.06 -1.08
N ARG A 127 -1.56 17.92 -0.40
CA ARG A 127 -1.58 17.45 1.00
C ARG A 127 -2.19 18.55 1.89
N LYS A 128 -3.27 18.21 2.57
CA LYS A 128 -3.95 19.08 3.53
C LYS A 128 -3.26 19.03 4.91
N ASP A 129 -1.92 19.02 4.91
CA ASP A 129 -1.10 19.02 6.13
C ASP A 129 -0.79 20.44 6.61
N THR A 130 -0.50 20.60 7.91
CA THR A 130 0.01 21.87 8.45
C THR A 130 1.35 22.24 7.79
N TRP A 131 1.63 23.56 7.68
CA TRP A 131 2.81 24.05 6.96
C TRP A 131 4.14 23.48 7.48
N LEU A 132 4.26 23.28 8.82
CA LEU A 132 5.42 22.65 9.45
C LEU A 132 5.60 21.19 8.99
N LYS A 133 4.51 20.39 8.94
CA LYS A 133 4.54 19.03 8.42
C LYS A 133 4.89 18.99 6.94
N ARG A 134 4.45 19.98 6.15
CA ARG A 134 4.78 20.09 4.72
C ARG A 134 6.28 20.34 4.49
N ILE A 135 6.90 21.24 5.29
CA ILE A 135 8.33 21.54 5.15
C ILE A 135 9.17 20.33 5.59
N SER A 136 8.92 19.75 6.77
CA SER A 136 9.65 18.56 7.23
C SER A 136 9.51 17.36 6.27
N SER A 137 8.31 17.15 5.74
CA SER A 137 8.05 16.11 4.74
C SER A 137 8.78 16.38 3.42
N LYS A 138 8.86 17.64 2.98
CA LYS A 138 9.57 18.02 1.74
C LYS A 138 11.07 17.76 1.86
N TYR A 139 11.69 18.10 3.00
CA TYR A 139 13.12 17.81 3.25
C TYR A 139 13.37 16.30 3.35
N ALA A 140 12.54 15.57 4.11
CA ALA A 140 12.68 14.12 4.26
C ALA A 140 12.50 13.40 2.90
N ASN A 141 11.50 13.80 2.11
CA ASN A 141 11.30 13.24 0.77
C ASN A 141 12.44 13.60 -0.19
N GLY A 142 12.98 14.82 -0.13
CA GLY A 142 14.13 15.23 -0.98
C GLY A 142 15.41 14.45 -0.66
N ILE A 143 15.69 14.19 0.62
CA ILE A 143 16.84 13.36 1.04
C ILE A 143 16.62 11.91 0.57
N ARG A 144 15.41 11.38 0.78
CA ARG A 144 15.06 10.03 0.34
C ARG A 144 15.18 9.88 -1.17
N ASP A 145 14.58 10.80 -1.94
CA ASP A 145 14.62 10.77 -3.42
C ASP A 145 16.04 10.80 -3.95
N LYS A 146 16.89 11.65 -3.36
CA LYS A 146 18.32 11.71 -3.71
C LYS A 146 19.07 10.41 -3.38
N LEU A 147 18.69 9.72 -2.30
CA LEU A 147 19.33 8.47 -1.87
C LEU A 147 18.78 7.26 -2.63
N LEU A 148 17.47 7.13 -2.75
CA LEU A 148 16.82 5.95 -3.33
C LEU A 148 16.56 6.08 -4.82
N ARG A 149 16.44 7.32 -5.33
CA ARG A 149 16.16 7.65 -6.75
C ARG A 149 14.94 6.92 -7.28
N ASP A 150 13.91 6.78 -6.44
CA ASP A 150 12.73 5.99 -6.76
C ASP A 150 11.70 6.73 -7.63
N GLY A 151 11.93 8.01 -7.92
CA GLY A 151 11.09 8.83 -8.79
C GLY A 151 9.65 9.01 -8.30
N THR A 152 9.37 8.67 -7.03
CA THR A 152 8.02 8.70 -6.47
C THR A 152 7.80 9.99 -5.69
N PRO A 153 6.87 10.87 -6.13
CA PRO A 153 6.63 12.15 -5.45
C PRO A 153 6.08 11.99 -4.03
N ASP A 154 5.38 10.89 -3.76
CA ASP A 154 4.72 10.63 -2.47
C ASP A 154 4.72 9.13 -2.12
N THR A 155 5.77 8.63 -1.52
CA THR A 155 5.86 7.23 -1.08
C THR A 155 4.95 6.89 0.10
N GLY A 156 4.49 7.91 0.82
CA GLY A 156 3.56 7.75 1.94
C GLY A 156 2.11 7.53 1.51
N CYS A 157 1.80 7.50 0.21
CA CYS A 157 0.47 7.15 -0.26
C CYS A 157 0.28 5.63 -0.13
N GLY A 158 -0.78 5.18 0.57
CA GLY A 158 -1.12 3.76 0.72
C GLY A 158 -1.63 3.13 -0.57
N LEU A 159 -2.23 3.93 -1.45
CA LEU A 159 -2.82 3.43 -2.69
C LEU A 159 -1.74 3.12 -3.73
N LYS A 160 -1.54 1.83 -4.00
CA LYS A 160 -0.62 1.32 -5.01
C LYS A 160 -1.21 0.08 -5.67
N ILE A 161 -0.87 -0.15 -6.95
CA ILE A 161 -1.22 -1.39 -7.66
C ILE A 161 0.05 -2.03 -8.20
N PHE A 162 0.18 -3.34 -8.01
CA PHE A 162 1.34 -4.12 -8.44
C PHE A 162 1.00 -5.61 -8.60
N ALA A 163 1.89 -6.35 -9.25
CA ALA A 163 1.75 -7.80 -9.41
C ALA A 163 2.02 -8.51 -8.07
N ARG A 164 1.15 -9.49 -7.74
CA ARG A 164 1.22 -10.31 -6.51
C ARG A 164 2.57 -11.00 -6.37
N ASP A 165 2.98 -11.75 -7.39
CA ASP A 165 4.19 -12.57 -7.33
C ASP A 165 5.45 -11.70 -7.27
N SER A 166 5.47 -10.55 -7.96
CA SER A 166 6.56 -9.58 -7.89
C SER A 166 6.71 -9.02 -6.47
N PHE A 167 5.61 -8.67 -5.81
CA PHE A 167 5.65 -8.20 -4.44
C PHE A 167 6.17 -9.29 -3.47
N LEU A 168 5.72 -10.54 -3.63
CA LEU A 168 6.14 -11.65 -2.77
C LEU A 168 7.61 -12.01 -2.95
N ALA A 169 8.20 -11.74 -4.12
CA ALA A 169 9.63 -11.94 -4.39
C ALA A 169 10.53 -10.82 -3.81
N LEU A 170 9.93 -9.71 -3.32
CA LEU A 170 10.71 -8.65 -2.67
C LEU A 170 11.28 -9.12 -1.32
N PRO A 171 12.45 -8.59 -0.90
CA PRO A 171 12.96 -8.81 0.44
C PRO A 171 11.98 -8.26 1.47
N TYR A 172 11.61 -9.10 2.44
CA TYR A 172 10.70 -8.70 3.51
C TYR A 172 11.48 -8.09 4.68
N PHE A 173 11.00 -6.94 5.16
CA PHE A 173 11.41 -6.28 6.40
C PHE A 173 10.29 -5.38 6.91
N ASP A 174 10.31 -5.03 8.19
CA ASP A 174 9.32 -4.09 8.73
C ASP A 174 9.42 -2.72 8.04
N HIS A 175 8.30 -2.02 7.88
CA HIS A 175 8.14 -0.78 7.12
C HIS A 175 8.39 -0.86 5.60
N MET A 176 8.61 -2.05 5.01
CA MET A 176 8.83 -2.20 3.57
C MET A 176 7.72 -1.59 2.70
N HIS A 177 6.49 -1.53 3.20
CA HIS A 177 5.34 -0.96 2.50
C HIS A 177 5.57 0.49 2.02
N ARG A 178 6.46 1.23 2.68
CA ARG A 178 6.86 2.61 2.32
C ARG A 178 7.84 2.66 1.16
N TYR A 179 8.51 1.56 0.88
CA TYR A 179 9.62 1.46 -0.07
C TYR A 179 9.30 0.57 -1.28
N ILE A 180 8.03 0.17 -1.45
CA ILE A 180 7.60 -0.68 -2.59
C ILE A 180 8.13 -0.13 -3.93
N PRO A 181 7.99 1.17 -4.28
CA PRO A 181 8.54 1.68 -5.52
C PRO A 181 10.04 1.46 -5.68
N ALA A 182 10.83 1.79 -4.64
CA ALA A 182 12.28 1.61 -4.66
C ALA A 182 12.70 0.13 -4.76
N LEU A 183 11.92 -0.76 -4.14
CA LEU A 183 12.18 -2.20 -4.17
C LEU A 183 11.81 -2.82 -5.54
N PHE A 184 10.76 -2.34 -6.20
CA PHE A 184 10.44 -2.72 -7.56
C PHE A 184 11.52 -2.27 -8.54
N GLN A 185 11.98 -1.02 -8.44
CA GLN A 185 13.09 -0.52 -9.26
C GLN A 185 14.39 -1.27 -9.03
N ARG A 186 14.65 -1.74 -7.80
CA ARG A 186 15.77 -2.62 -7.50
C ARG A 186 15.77 -3.89 -8.35
N GLN A 187 14.60 -4.37 -8.74
CA GLN A 187 14.41 -5.54 -9.61
C GLN A 187 14.38 -5.18 -11.11
N GLY A 188 14.80 -3.97 -11.47
CA GLY A 188 14.76 -3.47 -12.85
C GLY A 188 13.38 -2.98 -13.29
N GLY A 189 12.41 -2.92 -12.38
CA GLY A 189 11.05 -2.53 -12.67
C GLY A 189 10.84 -1.03 -12.81
N ARG A 190 9.62 -0.66 -13.22
CA ARG A 190 9.21 0.72 -13.46
C ARG A 190 8.16 1.19 -12.46
N VAL A 191 8.16 2.48 -12.19
CA VAL A 191 7.16 3.15 -11.35
C VAL A 191 6.39 4.16 -12.19
N VAL A 192 5.07 4.02 -12.21
CA VAL A 192 4.15 5.01 -12.79
C VAL A 192 3.45 5.73 -11.64
N SER A 193 3.54 7.05 -11.61
CA SER A 193 2.93 7.87 -10.56
C SER A 193 1.64 8.49 -11.06
N VAL A 194 0.53 8.27 -10.34
CA VAL A 194 -0.82 8.74 -10.69
C VAL A 194 -1.32 9.69 -9.62
N GLU A 195 -1.85 10.85 -10.03
CA GLU A 195 -2.47 11.79 -9.10
C GLU A 195 -3.74 11.18 -8.49
N VAL A 196 -3.83 11.23 -7.15
CA VAL A 196 -4.96 10.69 -6.40
C VAL A 196 -5.53 11.74 -5.45
N ASN A 197 -6.81 11.58 -5.14
CA ASN A 197 -7.48 12.37 -4.14
C ASN A 197 -6.95 12.06 -2.74
N HIS A 198 -6.90 13.07 -1.88
CA HIS A 198 -6.56 12.92 -0.48
C HIS A 198 -7.66 13.51 0.39
N ARG A 199 -8.18 12.66 1.27
CA ARG A 199 -9.22 13.05 2.20
C ARG A 199 -8.63 13.37 3.58
N TYR A 200 -9.35 14.14 4.37
CA TYR A 200 -9.05 14.21 5.80
C TYR A 200 -9.30 12.85 6.43
N ARG A 201 -8.50 12.48 7.41
CA ARG A 201 -8.79 11.30 8.23
C ARG A 201 -10.20 11.47 8.81
N MET A 202 -11.05 10.48 8.57
CA MET A 202 -12.46 10.58 8.95
C MET A 202 -12.59 10.62 10.47
N GLN A 203 -11.81 9.80 11.19
CA GLN A 203 -11.81 9.73 12.66
C GLN A 203 -10.51 9.09 13.16
N GLY A 204 -10.27 9.17 14.48
CA GLY A 204 -9.12 8.53 15.15
C GLY A 204 -7.88 9.43 15.31
N THR A 205 -7.03 9.09 16.28
CA THR A 205 -5.78 9.80 16.59
C THR A 205 -4.57 9.07 16.01
N SER A 206 -3.55 9.83 15.56
CA SER A 206 -2.29 9.24 15.09
C SER A 206 -1.58 8.53 16.25
N LYS A 207 -1.43 7.21 16.17
CA LYS A 207 -0.98 6.32 17.26
C LYS A 207 0.54 6.26 17.47
N TYR A 208 1.34 7.06 16.73
CA TYR A 208 2.80 6.93 16.76
C TYR A 208 3.51 8.24 17.15
N GLY A 209 4.46 8.15 18.08
CA GLY A 209 5.32 9.25 18.51
C GLY A 209 6.31 9.71 17.43
N PHE A 210 6.61 11.01 17.40
CA PHE A 210 7.40 11.66 16.33
C PHE A 210 8.89 11.24 16.33
N HIS A 211 9.52 11.10 17.50
CA HIS A 211 10.97 10.85 17.60
C HIS A 211 11.41 9.44 17.13
N ASN A 212 10.65 8.39 17.46
CA ASN A 212 10.99 7.02 17.02
C ASN A 212 10.89 6.86 15.49
N ARG A 213 9.95 7.57 14.85
CA ARG A 213 9.76 7.48 13.39
C ARG A 213 10.94 8.02 12.58
N LEU A 214 11.66 9.03 13.09
CA LEU A 214 12.76 9.64 12.34
C LEU A 214 13.96 8.69 12.25
N TRP A 215 14.37 8.12 13.39
CA TRP A 215 15.51 7.21 13.42
C TRP A 215 15.26 5.92 12.66
N VAL A 216 14.09 5.32 12.86
CA VAL A 216 13.67 4.11 12.10
C VAL A 216 13.67 4.42 10.60
N GLY A 217 13.10 5.56 10.20
CA GLY A 217 13.09 5.95 8.79
C GLY A 217 14.48 6.14 8.17
N ILE A 218 15.45 6.67 8.93
CA ILE A 218 16.84 6.82 8.46
C ILE A 218 17.49 5.44 8.29
N VAL A 219 17.34 4.55 9.26
CA VAL A 219 17.89 3.18 9.20
C VAL A 219 17.28 2.42 8.02
N ASP A 220 15.97 2.50 7.85
CA ASP A 220 15.27 1.87 6.73
C ASP A 220 15.77 2.38 5.37
N ILE A 221 15.93 3.71 5.20
CA ILE A 221 16.47 4.28 3.95
C ILE A 221 17.87 3.76 3.66
N LEU A 222 18.75 3.69 4.67
CA LEU A 222 20.11 3.16 4.49
C LEU A 222 20.07 1.66 4.15
N GLY A 223 19.18 0.89 4.78
CA GLY A 223 18.96 -0.51 4.48
C GLY A 223 18.47 -0.74 3.04
N VAL A 224 17.47 0.04 2.60
CA VAL A 224 16.96 -0.04 1.23
C VAL A 224 18.04 0.38 0.22
N ARG A 225 18.82 1.44 0.51
CA ARG A 225 19.94 1.84 -0.33
C ARG A 225 21.01 0.75 -0.43
N TRP A 226 21.31 0.09 0.68
CA TRP A 226 22.21 -1.06 0.69
C TRP A 226 21.68 -2.20 -0.19
N LEU A 227 20.38 -2.54 -0.06
CA LEU A 227 19.72 -3.54 -0.91
C LEU A 227 19.82 -3.19 -2.40
N GLN A 228 19.59 -1.93 -2.77
CA GLN A 228 19.71 -1.46 -4.16
C GLN A 228 21.12 -1.64 -4.69
N ASN A 229 22.15 -1.28 -3.90
CA ASN A 229 23.55 -1.39 -4.31
C ASN A 229 24.06 -2.85 -4.40
N ARG A 230 23.36 -3.80 -3.78
CA ARG A 230 23.68 -5.24 -3.79
C ARG A 230 22.86 -6.02 -4.80
N ALA A 231 21.92 -5.39 -5.49
CA ALA A 231 21.17 -6.04 -6.56
C ALA A 231 22.12 -6.44 -7.69
N ARG A 232 22.00 -7.68 -8.14
CA ARG A 232 22.62 -8.17 -9.37
C ARG A 232 21.51 -8.82 -10.17
N LEU A 233 21.10 -8.15 -11.23
CA LEU A 233 20.13 -8.67 -12.18
C LEU A 233 20.89 -9.44 -13.26
N THR A 234 20.32 -10.54 -13.72
CA THR A 234 20.86 -11.32 -14.82
C THR A 234 19.72 -11.80 -15.71
N ASP A 235 19.95 -11.79 -17.00
CA ASP A 235 19.09 -12.46 -17.95
C ASP A 235 19.51 -13.93 -18.05
N THR A 236 18.52 -14.83 -18.07
CA THR A 236 18.75 -16.26 -18.19
C THR A 236 18.05 -16.78 -19.42
N GLN A 237 18.70 -17.69 -20.15
CA GLN A 237 18.13 -18.43 -21.26
C GLN A 237 18.32 -19.93 -20.95
N GLU A 238 17.21 -20.68 -21.05
CA GLU A 238 17.27 -22.14 -21.06
C GLU A 238 17.73 -22.61 -22.45
N LEU A 239 18.68 -23.52 -22.50
CA LEU A 239 19.32 -24.03 -23.74
C LEU A 239 18.76 -25.39 -24.11
#